data_62b34cd4e784e00d5a390f2af3923ade
#
_entry.id   62b34cd4e784e00d5a390f2af3923ade
#
_cell.length_a   1.000
_cell.length_b   1.000
_cell.length_c   1.000
_cell.angle_alpha   90.00
_cell.angle_beta   90.00
_cell.angle_gamma   90.00
#
_symmetry.space_group_name_H-M   'P 1'
#
loop_
_entity.id
_entity.type
_entity.pdbx_description
1 polymer ?
#
loop_
_entity_poly.entity_id
_entity_poly.type
_entity_poly.pdbx_seq_one_letter_code
_entity_poly.pdbx_strand_id
1 'polypeptide(L)'
;RWYGGAIGGILMNGSVNTGITIRTVHLKNGRAEYRAGATLVFDSDGAEEAAETKTKATSFFRVLGREDKPAPVVATAQMSPSFDGLSVVMVDNEDSFVHTLADYIRQTGASVQTLRAGTGIDRLLRDTPDLVVHSPGPGTPSEYGVPDLVRALTDKGVAQFGLCLGLQGIVEAFGGSLAVMPLPRHARR
;
A
#
# COMPACT_ATOMS: atom_id res chain seq x y z
N ARG A 1 14.09 19.69 -6.24
CA ARG A 1 14.13 18.45 -7.04
C ARG A 1 12.73 17.83 -7.02
N TRP A 2 12.22 17.40 -8.19
CA TRP A 2 10.89 16.81 -8.29
C TRP A 2 10.92 15.26 -8.27
N TYR A 3 12.07 14.65 -8.03
CA TYR A 3 12.25 13.22 -7.86
C TYR A 3 13.23 12.90 -6.73
N GLY A 4 12.91 11.92 -5.89
CA GLY A 4 13.71 11.49 -4.76
C GLY A 4 13.79 12.53 -3.63
N GLY A 5 12.97 13.56 -3.69
CA GLY A 5 12.81 14.54 -2.61
C GLY A 5 11.67 14.18 -1.67
N ALA A 6 11.51 14.93 -0.61
CA ALA A 6 10.35 14.85 0.27
C ALA A 6 9.34 15.93 -0.09
N ILE A 7 8.06 15.57 -0.10
CA ILE A 7 6.93 16.49 -0.22
C ILE A 7 5.97 16.24 0.93
N GLY A 8 5.48 17.29 1.56
CA GLY A 8 4.54 17.13 2.68
C GLY A 8 4.24 18.43 3.36
N GLY A 9 3.68 18.34 4.56
CA GLY A 9 3.28 19.47 5.38
C GLY A 9 3.93 19.44 6.75
N ILE A 10 4.19 20.65 7.25
CA ILE A 10 4.54 20.89 8.65
C ILE A 10 3.35 21.60 9.25
N LEU A 11 2.75 21.02 10.27
CA LEU A 11 1.58 21.57 10.95
C LEU A 11 2.00 22.52 12.07
N MET A 12 1.11 23.44 12.44
CA MET A 12 1.37 24.43 13.49
C MET A 12 1.56 23.81 14.88
N ASN A 13 1.12 22.58 15.08
CA ASN A 13 1.38 21.79 16.29
C ASN A 13 2.77 21.12 16.32
N GLY A 14 3.61 21.37 15.32
CA GLY A 14 4.96 20.81 15.20
C GLY A 14 5.03 19.44 14.55
N SER A 15 3.90 18.81 14.20
CA SER A 15 3.92 17.53 13.49
C SER A 15 4.37 17.71 12.03
N VAL A 16 5.15 16.75 11.54
CA VAL A 16 5.68 16.72 10.17
C VAL A 16 5.18 15.45 9.50
N ASN A 17 4.57 15.61 8.33
CA ASN A 17 4.17 14.49 7.48
C ASN A 17 4.75 14.70 6.09
N THR A 18 5.65 13.80 5.67
CA THR A 18 6.28 13.89 4.36
C THR A 18 6.25 12.54 3.65
N GLY A 19 6.06 12.58 2.33
CA GLY A 19 6.19 11.45 1.43
C GLY A 19 7.37 11.62 0.49
N ILE A 20 7.98 10.52 0.07
CA ILE A 20 9.02 10.55 -0.95
C ILE A 20 8.41 10.79 -2.33
N THR A 21 9.01 11.67 -3.11
CA THR A 21 8.59 11.95 -4.48
C THR A 21 9.17 10.92 -5.44
N ILE A 22 8.44 9.83 -5.65
CA ILE A 22 8.76 8.76 -6.60
C ILE A 22 7.54 8.48 -7.49
N ARG A 23 7.74 7.73 -8.58
CA ARG A 23 6.66 7.37 -9.52
C ARG A 23 5.84 8.56 -9.99
N THR A 24 6.51 9.70 -10.14
CA THR A 24 5.93 11.00 -10.45
C THR A 24 6.30 11.40 -11.86
N VAL A 25 5.36 12.05 -12.55
CA VAL A 25 5.57 12.63 -13.88
C VAL A 25 5.61 14.14 -13.75
N HIS A 26 6.61 14.76 -14.32
CA HIS A 26 6.71 16.22 -14.43
C HIS A 26 6.22 16.66 -15.78
N LEU A 27 5.13 17.44 -15.81
CA LEU A 27 4.56 18.00 -17.01
C LEU A 27 4.88 19.49 -17.12
N LYS A 28 5.56 19.88 -18.18
CA LYS A 28 5.90 21.29 -18.42
C LYS A 28 5.95 21.57 -19.92
N ASN A 29 5.27 22.61 -20.36
CA ASN A 29 5.26 23.09 -21.77
C ASN A 29 5.01 21.95 -22.78
N GLY A 30 4.00 21.11 -22.53
CA GLY A 30 3.66 20.00 -23.40
C GLY A 30 4.64 18.80 -23.36
N ARG A 31 5.65 18.85 -22.52
CA ARG A 31 6.63 17.78 -22.34
C ARG A 31 6.40 17.04 -21.03
N ALA A 32 6.35 15.71 -21.10
CA ALA A 32 6.29 14.82 -19.95
C ALA A 32 7.69 14.28 -19.63
N GLU A 33 8.13 14.38 -18.40
CA GLU A 33 9.38 13.80 -17.91
C GLU A 33 9.07 12.81 -16.79
N TYR A 34 9.47 11.58 -16.96
CA TYR A 34 9.39 10.55 -15.94
C TYR A 34 10.80 10.16 -15.47
N ARG A 35 10.98 10.07 -14.16
CA ARG A 35 12.22 9.58 -13.57
C ARG A 35 11.96 8.31 -12.78
N ALA A 36 12.80 7.32 -13.00
CA ALA A 36 12.85 6.11 -12.21
C ALA A 36 14.27 5.93 -11.68
N GLY A 37 14.36 5.36 -10.51
CA GLY A 37 15.65 5.06 -9.86
C GLY A 37 15.57 3.73 -9.14
N ALA A 38 16.73 3.19 -8.83
CA ALA A 38 16.92 2.03 -7.97
C ALA A 38 17.74 2.44 -6.75
N THR A 39 17.58 1.71 -5.66
CA THR A 39 18.42 1.83 -4.48
C THR A 39 19.44 0.72 -4.53
N LEU A 40 20.71 1.07 -4.62
CA LEU A 40 21.79 0.11 -4.59
C LEU A 40 22.17 -0.18 -3.13
N VAL A 41 22.16 -1.45 -2.77
CA VAL A 41 22.69 -1.96 -1.51
C VAL A 41 23.92 -2.81 -1.81
N PHE A 42 24.61 -3.24 -0.76
CA PHE A 42 25.89 -3.97 -0.92
C PHE A 42 25.78 -5.20 -1.84
N ASP A 43 24.64 -5.91 -1.77
CA ASP A 43 24.38 -7.14 -2.54
C ASP A 43 23.61 -6.91 -3.84
N SER A 44 23.42 -5.65 -4.26
CA SER A 44 22.71 -5.36 -5.50
C SER A 44 23.50 -5.76 -6.74
N ASP A 45 22.85 -6.46 -7.67
CA ASP A 45 23.37 -6.63 -9.02
C ASP A 45 23.02 -5.43 -9.89
N GLY A 46 24.03 -4.74 -10.43
CA GLY A 46 23.82 -3.51 -11.18
C GLY A 46 22.99 -3.69 -12.46
N ALA A 47 23.04 -4.86 -13.10
CA ALA A 47 22.25 -5.14 -14.31
C ALA A 47 20.77 -5.40 -13.94
N GLU A 48 20.51 -6.11 -12.84
CA GLU A 48 19.16 -6.34 -12.33
C GLU A 48 18.50 -5.04 -11.88
N GLU A 49 19.20 -4.19 -11.16
CA GLU A 49 18.69 -2.87 -10.73
C GLU A 49 18.40 -1.93 -11.90
N ALA A 50 19.24 -1.96 -12.93
CA ALA A 50 18.99 -1.23 -14.17
C ALA A 50 17.75 -1.75 -14.90
N ALA A 51 17.54 -3.07 -14.93
CA ALA A 51 16.35 -3.69 -15.52
C ALA A 51 15.09 -3.33 -14.71
N GLU A 52 15.17 -3.34 -13.38
CA GLU A 52 14.06 -2.92 -12.51
C GLU A 52 13.68 -1.47 -12.76
N THR A 53 14.65 -0.57 -12.92
CA THR A 53 14.42 0.84 -13.25
C THR A 53 13.62 0.97 -14.55
N LYS A 54 13.93 0.20 -15.59
CA LYS A 54 13.16 0.15 -16.84
C LYS A 54 11.74 -0.37 -16.61
N THR A 55 11.61 -1.43 -15.83
CA THR A 55 10.30 -2.03 -15.48
C THR A 55 9.41 -1.02 -14.76
N LYS A 56 9.95 -0.27 -13.80
CA LYS A 56 9.24 0.82 -13.09
C LYS A 56 8.72 1.89 -14.04
N ALA A 57 9.42 2.16 -15.14
CA ALA A 57 9.02 3.15 -16.15
C ALA A 57 8.01 2.59 -17.19
N THR A 58 7.93 1.27 -17.34
CA THR A 58 7.16 0.64 -18.42
C THR A 58 5.68 1.00 -18.38
N SER A 59 5.06 1.06 -17.20
CA SER A 59 3.64 1.40 -17.06
C SER A 59 3.35 2.79 -17.61
N PHE A 60 4.24 3.75 -17.34
CA PHE A 60 4.12 5.12 -17.84
C PHE A 60 4.30 5.18 -19.36
N PHE A 61 5.33 4.52 -19.90
CA PHE A 61 5.57 4.50 -21.35
C PHE A 61 4.44 3.79 -22.11
N ARG A 62 3.84 2.75 -21.52
CA ARG A 62 2.64 2.12 -22.11
C ARG A 62 1.46 3.09 -22.26
N VAL A 63 1.29 4.00 -21.34
CA VAL A 63 0.23 5.03 -21.45
C VAL A 63 0.56 6.05 -22.53
N LEU A 64 1.83 6.46 -22.65
CA LEU A 64 2.26 7.44 -23.65
C LEU A 64 2.42 6.85 -25.06
N GLY A 65 2.88 5.61 -25.17
CA GLY A 65 3.05 4.90 -26.46
C GLY A 65 1.75 4.32 -27.00
N ARG A 66 0.61 4.78 -26.57
CA ARG A 66 -0.67 4.46 -27.16
C ARG A 66 -0.77 5.07 -28.58
N GLU A 67 -0.23 4.37 -29.54
CA GLU A 67 -0.92 4.24 -30.80
C GLU A 67 -2.29 3.62 -30.47
N ASP A 68 -3.36 4.17 -31.01
CA ASP A 68 -4.79 3.90 -30.80
C ASP A 68 -5.28 2.43 -30.70
N LYS A 69 -4.46 1.53 -30.26
CA LYS A 69 -4.92 0.27 -29.71
C LYS A 69 -5.44 0.57 -28.32
N PRO A 70 -6.77 0.43 -28.08
CA PRO A 70 -7.23 0.37 -26.71
C PRO A 70 -6.26 -0.61 -26.03
N ALA A 71 -5.58 -0.17 -24.94
CA ALA A 71 -5.00 -1.15 -24.04
C ALA A 71 -6.07 -2.26 -24.01
N PRO A 72 -5.67 -3.56 -24.02
CA PRO A 72 -6.61 -4.50 -23.52
C PRO A 72 -7.02 -3.82 -22.24
N VAL A 73 -8.21 -3.25 -22.23
CA VAL A 73 -8.94 -3.14 -21.01
C VAL A 73 -8.69 -4.54 -20.52
N VAL A 74 -7.75 -4.72 -19.52
CA VAL A 74 -7.94 -5.81 -18.61
C VAL A 74 -9.39 -5.54 -18.37
N ALA A 75 -10.22 -6.31 -19.06
CA ALA A 75 -11.62 -6.25 -18.84
C ALA A 75 -11.57 -6.36 -17.33
N THR A 76 -11.70 -5.23 -16.67
CA THR A 76 -12.29 -5.25 -15.37
C THR A 76 -13.47 -6.06 -15.72
N ALA A 77 -13.27 -7.40 -15.63
CA ALA A 77 -14.34 -8.33 -15.69
C ALA A 77 -15.30 -7.55 -14.85
N GLN A 78 -16.42 -7.19 -15.43
CA GLN A 78 -17.46 -6.58 -14.68
C GLN A 78 -17.67 -7.51 -13.50
N MET A 79 -16.75 -7.43 -12.57
CA MET A 79 -16.90 -7.89 -11.24
C MET A 79 -17.75 -6.82 -10.57
N SER A 80 -18.96 -6.90 -10.89
CA SER A 80 -19.94 -6.56 -9.93
C SER A 80 -20.15 -7.80 -9.08
N PRO A 81 -19.47 -7.87 -7.92
CA PRO A 81 -20.25 -7.59 -6.76
C PRO A 81 -20.03 -6.14 -6.42
N SER A 82 -21.06 -5.34 -6.48
CA SER A 82 -21.17 -4.10 -5.77
C SER A 82 -20.93 -4.43 -4.30
N PHE A 83 -19.89 -3.87 -3.71
CA PHE A 83 -19.69 -3.88 -2.26
C PHE A 83 -20.43 -2.69 -1.63
N ASP A 84 -21.46 -2.17 -2.32
CA ASP A 84 -22.33 -1.13 -1.82
C ASP A 84 -22.94 -1.54 -0.49
N GLY A 85 -22.81 -0.67 0.50
CA GLY A 85 -23.29 -0.91 1.84
C GLY A 85 -22.32 -1.63 2.78
N LEU A 86 -21.21 -2.18 2.29
CA LEU A 86 -20.17 -2.73 3.16
C LEU A 86 -19.37 -1.62 3.83
N SER A 87 -19.10 -1.82 5.11
CA SER A 87 -18.26 -0.95 5.94
C SER A 87 -16.90 -1.59 6.16
N VAL A 88 -15.85 -0.89 5.77
CA VAL A 88 -14.47 -1.35 5.90
C VAL A 88 -13.67 -0.41 6.79
N VAL A 89 -12.95 -0.96 7.76
CA VAL A 89 -11.94 -0.23 8.51
C VAL A 89 -10.56 -0.61 8.00
N MET A 90 -9.80 0.38 7.55
CA MET A 90 -8.38 0.25 7.18
C MET A 90 -7.51 0.64 8.37
N VAL A 91 -6.73 -0.29 8.90
CA VAL A 91 -5.72 0.00 9.93
C VAL A 91 -4.43 0.44 9.24
N ASP A 92 -4.02 1.66 9.51
CA ASP A 92 -2.83 2.30 8.95
C ASP A 92 -1.61 2.00 9.82
N ASN A 93 -0.73 1.13 9.33
CA ASN A 93 0.55 0.78 9.94
C ASN A 93 1.70 1.68 9.43
N GLU A 94 1.41 2.97 9.24
CA GLU A 94 2.35 4.00 8.75
C GLU A 94 2.82 3.78 7.31
N ASP A 95 1.95 3.18 6.49
CA ASP A 95 2.21 3.02 5.07
C ASP A 95 1.87 4.28 4.28
N SER A 96 2.77 4.68 3.39
CA SER A 96 2.57 5.86 2.53
C SER A 96 1.46 5.69 1.49
N PHE A 97 1.03 4.46 1.21
CA PHE A 97 -0.02 4.14 0.23
C PHE A 97 -1.38 3.79 0.86
N VAL A 98 -1.52 3.89 2.17
CA VAL A 98 -2.75 3.51 2.88
C VAL A 98 -3.99 4.19 2.31
N HIS A 99 -3.92 5.47 2.00
CA HIS A 99 -5.05 6.22 1.44
C HIS A 99 -5.36 5.82 0.00
N THR A 100 -4.34 5.45 -0.79
CA THR A 100 -4.53 4.90 -2.14
C THR A 100 -5.21 3.54 -2.08
N LEU A 101 -4.81 2.68 -1.15
CA LEU A 101 -5.46 1.38 -0.93
C LEU A 101 -6.91 1.56 -0.48
N ALA A 102 -7.16 2.48 0.45
CA ALA A 102 -8.50 2.82 0.89
C ALA A 102 -9.37 3.33 -0.26
N ASP A 103 -8.80 4.12 -1.18
CA ASP A 103 -9.50 4.61 -2.36
C ASP A 103 -9.84 3.49 -3.34
N TYR A 104 -8.94 2.54 -3.57
CA TYR A 104 -9.25 1.36 -4.38
C TYR A 104 -10.41 0.55 -3.82
N ILE A 105 -10.50 0.42 -2.49
CA ILE A 105 -11.63 -0.26 -1.86
C ILE A 105 -12.91 0.57 -2.02
N ARG A 106 -12.86 1.91 -1.87
CA ARG A 106 -14.03 2.78 -2.12
C ARG A 106 -14.55 2.67 -3.55
N GLN A 107 -13.67 2.49 -4.53
CA GLN A 107 -14.07 2.31 -5.93
C GLN A 107 -14.90 1.03 -6.17
N THR A 108 -14.91 0.10 -5.23
CA THR A 108 -15.79 -1.08 -5.27
C THR A 108 -17.21 -0.81 -4.73
N GLY A 109 -17.47 0.40 -4.21
CA GLY A 109 -18.74 0.77 -3.59
C GLY A 109 -18.75 0.72 -2.06
N ALA A 110 -17.71 0.14 -1.42
CA ALA A 110 -17.63 0.07 0.03
C ALA A 110 -17.32 1.43 0.68
N SER A 111 -17.86 1.66 1.88
CA SER A 111 -17.41 2.76 2.73
C SER A 111 -16.11 2.39 3.44
N VAL A 112 -15.13 3.29 3.49
CA VAL A 112 -13.84 3.01 4.13
C VAL A 112 -13.46 4.10 5.11
N GLN A 113 -13.25 3.70 6.36
CA GLN A 113 -12.64 4.53 7.41
C GLN A 113 -11.19 4.10 7.61
N THR A 114 -10.26 5.05 7.64
CA THR A 114 -8.85 4.77 7.94
C THR A 114 -8.55 5.19 9.37
N LEU A 115 -8.01 4.28 10.16
CA LEU A 115 -7.62 4.49 11.55
C LEU A 115 -6.16 4.09 11.75
N ARG A 116 -5.42 4.87 12.51
CA ARG A 116 -4.00 4.61 12.80
C ARG A 116 -3.85 3.34 13.65
N ALA A 117 -2.78 2.58 13.43
CA ALA A 117 -2.34 1.50 14.31
C ALA A 117 -2.24 2.00 15.76
N GLY A 118 -2.56 1.15 16.72
CA GLY A 118 -2.69 1.53 18.13
C GLY A 118 -4.03 2.16 18.50
N THR A 119 -4.93 2.40 17.54
CA THR A 119 -6.31 2.75 17.85
C THR A 119 -6.98 1.59 18.60
N GLY A 120 -7.57 1.86 19.76
CA GLY A 120 -8.23 0.84 20.58
C GLY A 120 -9.34 0.09 19.82
N ILE A 121 -9.49 -1.19 20.11
CA ILE A 121 -10.43 -2.08 19.43
C ILE A 121 -11.87 -1.59 19.48
N ASP A 122 -12.30 -0.99 20.59
CA ASP A 122 -13.66 -0.44 20.74
C ASP A 122 -13.95 0.69 19.74
N ARG A 123 -12.93 1.47 19.38
CA ARG A 123 -13.06 2.48 18.35
C ARG A 123 -13.09 1.89 16.94
N LEU A 124 -12.28 0.84 16.69
CA LEU A 124 -12.29 0.11 15.42
C LEU A 124 -13.66 -0.52 15.15
N LEU A 125 -14.30 -1.02 16.20
CA LEU A 125 -15.59 -1.73 16.11
C LEU A 125 -16.81 -0.85 16.35
N ARG A 126 -16.64 0.45 16.55
CA ARG A 126 -17.75 1.38 16.88
C ARG A 126 -18.89 1.29 15.87
N ASP A 127 -18.56 1.26 14.60
CA ASP A 127 -19.52 1.24 13.50
C ASP A 127 -19.70 -0.18 12.91
N THR A 128 -19.34 -1.22 13.68
CA THR A 128 -19.48 -2.65 13.31
C THR A 128 -19.02 -2.93 11.87
N PRO A 129 -17.74 -2.78 11.57
CA PRO A 129 -17.26 -2.97 10.21
C PRO A 129 -17.44 -4.43 9.75
N ASP A 130 -17.78 -4.61 8.48
CA ASP A 130 -17.87 -5.94 7.85
C ASP A 130 -16.48 -6.52 7.59
N LEU A 131 -15.47 -5.67 7.41
CA LEU A 131 -14.09 -6.06 7.15
C LEU A 131 -13.10 -5.10 7.80
N VAL A 132 -12.07 -5.65 8.41
CA VAL A 132 -10.88 -4.89 8.83
C VAL A 132 -9.72 -5.25 7.91
N VAL A 133 -9.09 -4.22 7.32
CA VAL A 133 -7.93 -4.36 6.45
C VAL A 133 -6.70 -3.83 7.17
N HIS A 134 -5.69 -4.69 7.32
CA HIS A 134 -4.39 -4.30 7.88
C HIS A 134 -3.46 -3.89 6.74
N SER A 135 -3.02 -2.64 6.74
CA SER A 135 -2.18 -2.06 5.69
C SER A 135 -0.76 -2.65 5.68
N PRO A 136 0.00 -2.43 4.60
CA PRO A 136 1.45 -2.49 4.67
C PRO A 136 2.00 -1.54 5.75
N GLY A 137 3.29 -1.66 6.02
CA GLY A 137 4.00 -0.76 6.93
C GLY A 137 5.48 -1.07 6.95
N PRO A 138 6.31 -0.18 7.50
CA PRO A 138 7.72 -0.45 7.75
C PRO A 138 7.90 -1.33 9.01
N GLY A 139 9.09 -1.89 9.22
CA GLY A 139 9.42 -2.65 10.42
C GLY A 139 8.74 -4.01 10.51
N THR A 140 8.31 -4.39 11.69
CA THR A 140 7.70 -5.68 12.00
C THR A 140 6.26 -5.54 12.47
N PRO A 141 5.39 -6.57 12.27
CA PRO A 141 3.99 -6.49 12.69
C PRO A 141 3.81 -6.26 14.19
N SER A 142 4.72 -6.81 15.01
CA SER A 142 4.66 -6.68 16.47
C SER A 142 4.90 -5.24 16.94
N GLU A 143 5.68 -4.43 16.21
CA GLU A 143 5.89 -3.00 16.52
C GLU A 143 4.59 -2.19 16.45
N TYR A 144 3.63 -2.63 15.64
CA TYR A 144 2.32 -2.01 15.48
C TYR A 144 1.21 -2.74 16.25
N GLY A 145 1.55 -3.80 17.00
CA GLY A 145 0.58 -4.61 17.72
C GLY A 145 -0.39 -5.38 16.82
N VAL A 146 -0.03 -5.60 15.54
CA VAL A 146 -0.90 -6.25 14.57
C VAL A 146 -1.32 -7.66 15.00
N PRO A 147 -0.41 -8.55 15.51
CA PRO A 147 -0.81 -9.90 15.91
C PRO A 147 -1.84 -9.91 17.04
N ASP A 148 -1.71 -9.00 18.02
CA ASP A 148 -2.67 -8.91 19.13
C ASP A 148 -4.03 -8.39 18.66
N LEU A 149 -4.03 -7.37 17.80
CA LEU A 149 -5.24 -6.84 17.20
C LEU A 149 -5.95 -7.90 16.37
N VAL A 150 -5.21 -8.66 15.56
CA VAL A 150 -5.77 -9.75 14.74
C VAL A 150 -6.46 -10.80 15.62
N ARG A 151 -5.84 -11.24 16.70
CA ARG A 151 -6.44 -12.19 17.65
C ARG A 151 -7.72 -11.63 18.25
N ALA A 152 -7.67 -10.40 18.75
CA ALA A 152 -8.82 -9.75 19.38
C ALA A 152 -10.00 -9.56 18.41
N LEU A 153 -9.73 -9.26 17.13
CA LEU A 153 -10.77 -9.17 16.09
C LEU A 153 -11.31 -10.55 15.70
N THR A 154 -10.45 -11.57 15.67
CA THR A 154 -10.85 -12.96 15.40
C THR A 154 -11.80 -13.48 16.48
N ASP A 155 -11.51 -13.22 17.75
CA ASP A 155 -12.37 -13.60 18.89
C ASP A 155 -13.76 -12.93 18.81
N LYS A 156 -13.86 -11.80 18.13
CA LYS A 156 -15.12 -11.08 17.88
C LYS A 156 -15.79 -11.48 16.56
N GLY A 157 -15.21 -12.41 15.81
CA GLY A 157 -15.76 -12.90 14.54
C GLY A 157 -15.68 -11.90 13.39
N VAL A 158 -14.80 -10.90 13.47
CA VAL A 158 -14.63 -9.88 12.43
C VAL A 158 -13.79 -10.42 11.28
N ALA A 159 -14.28 -10.29 10.05
CA ALA A 159 -13.50 -10.62 8.87
C ALA A 159 -12.27 -9.72 8.74
N GLN A 160 -11.14 -10.30 8.31
CA GLN A 160 -9.87 -9.57 8.24
C GLN A 160 -9.12 -9.86 6.95
N PHE A 161 -8.43 -8.87 6.44
CA PHE A 161 -7.54 -8.98 5.29
C PHE A 161 -6.23 -8.25 5.57
N GLY A 162 -5.10 -8.87 5.27
CA GLY A 162 -3.78 -8.30 5.49
C GLY A 162 -2.99 -8.11 4.20
N LEU A 163 -2.32 -6.99 4.08
CA LEU A 163 -1.42 -6.63 2.99
C LEU A 163 0.00 -6.48 3.51
N CYS A 164 0.98 -7.19 2.92
CA CYS A 164 2.39 -7.11 3.28
C CYS A 164 2.59 -7.30 4.80
N LEU A 165 2.97 -6.25 5.54
CA LEU A 165 3.11 -6.29 7.01
C LEU A 165 1.82 -6.76 7.69
N GLY A 166 0.65 -6.34 7.23
CA GLY A 166 -0.64 -6.81 7.75
C GLY A 166 -0.84 -8.30 7.56
N LEU A 167 -0.47 -8.87 6.40
CA LEU A 167 -0.50 -10.32 6.17
C LEU A 167 0.49 -11.05 7.10
N GLN A 168 1.69 -10.50 7.26
CA GLN A 168 2.69 -11.06 8.19
C GLN A 168 2.16 -11.10 9.61
N GLY A 169 1.47 -10.04 10.06
CA GLY A 169 0.83 -10.00 11.37
C GLY A 169 -0.27 -11.04 11.55
N ILE A 170 -1.05 -11.30 10.52
CA ILE A 170 -2.04 -12.39 10.51
C ILE A 170 -1.33 -13.74 10.68
N VAL A 171 -0.24 -13.99 9.94
CA VAL A 171 0.53 -15.24 10.06
C VAL A 171 1.05 -15.43 11.50
N GLU A 172 1.63 -14.40 12.12
CA GLU A 172 2.10 -14.46 13.51
C GLU A 172 0.96 -14.66 14.51
N ALA A 173 -0.19 -14.02 14.30
CA ALA A 173 -1.36 -14.16 15.17
C ALA A 173 -1.85 -15.61 15.27
N PHE A 174 -1.71 -16.37 14.18
CA PHE A 174 -2.10 -17.79 14.11
C PHE A 174 -0.94 -18.76 14.36
N GLY A 175 0.17 -18.27 14.95
CA GLY A 175 1.29 -19.11 15.39
C GLY A 175 2.33 -19.40 14.29
N GLY A 176 2.23 -18.74 13.15
CA GLY A 176 3.29 -18.76 12.14
C GLY A 176 4.51 -17.97 12.59
N SER A 177 5.64 -18.21 11.95
CA SER A 177 6.88 -17.48 12.18
C SER A 177 7.32 -16.73 10.94
N LEU A 178 7.89 -15.54 11.12
CA LEU A 178 8.52 -14.77 10.08
C LEU A 178 10.03 -15.05 10.05
N ALA A 179 10.57 -15.12 8.84
CA ALA A 179 12.01 -15.24 8.65
C ALA A 179 12.49 -14.22 7.63
N VAL A 180 13.65 -13.65 7.87
CA VAL A 180 14.32 -12.81 6.88
C VAL A 180 15.04 -13.73 5.90
N MET A 181 14.76 -13.57 4.61
CA MET A 181 15.47 -14.32 3.58
C MET A 181 16.95 -13.91 3.54
N PRO A 182 17.87 -14.85 3.33
CA PRO A 182 19.30 -14.53 3.19
C PRO A 182 19.58 -13.48 2.10
N LEU A 183 18.79 -13.50 1.04
CA LEU A 183 18.76 -12.47 -0.01
C LEU A 183 17.36 -11.85 -0.01
N PRO A 184 17.17 -10.68 0.59
CA PRO A 184 15.89 -10.00 0.61
C PRO A 184 15.38 -9.75 -0.82
N ARG A 185 14.16 -10.21 -1.10
CA ARG A 185 13.49 -10.00 -2.39
C ARG A 185 12.19 -9.26 -2.14
N HIS A 186 12.13 -8.02 -2.60
CA HIS A 186 10.91 -7.24 -2.51
C HIS A 186 10.21 -7.20 -3.88
N ALA A 187 8.91 -7.53 -3.89
CA ALA A 187 8.04 -7.45 -5.07
C ALA A 187 8.53 -8.24 -6.32
N ARG A 188 9.23 -9.36 -6.15
CA ARG A 188 9.53 -10.30 -7.25
C ARG A 188 8.41 -11.35 -7.36
N ARG A 189 8.04 -11.64 -8.60
CA ARG A 189 7.18 -12.78 -8.97
C ARG A 189 8.01 -14.04 -9.09
#